data_7931559d80d52572210e5eb6e114ff59
#
_entry.id   7931559d80d52572210e5eb6e114ff59
#
_cell.length_a   1.000
_cell.length_b   1.000
_cell.length_c   1.000
_cell.angle_alpha   90.00
_cell.angle_beta   90.00
_cell.angle_gamma   90.00
#
_symmetry.space_group_name_H-M   'P 1'
#
loop_
_entity.id
_entity.type
_entity.pdbx_description
1 polymer ?
#
loop_
_entity_poly.entity_id
_entity_poly.type
_entity_poly.pdbx_seq_one_letter_code
_entity_poly.pdbx_strand_id
1 'polypeptide(L)'
;MADTLQQLLREREGGDTVAIKYGERTWTWREHIAEAKAQAATLIAMADPERSLHVGTLLGNTPDMLTALAAAALGGYVLCGINNTRRGDALARDIARVECQVVLVDDQHRGLLDGVDLPGVTVINVSDTTWSPQELTPHREVGPDDTFMMIFTSGTSGEPKAVQVAHSIVLFSAAALVQRYDLTEADTCYLAMPLFHSNGVYAGWGVALSSGAAMAPAQFSASGFLPDIRRYGATYMNYVGKPLAYILATAEQPDDHDNPLRVAFGNEAADRDIDEFSRRFGCSVWDGFGSTELAIIITRSEGTPAGSVGQGFPGVAIYDPETVTECEVAQFDDTGALINADAATGELVNTNGSGMFRGYHNDQGATDERLRHGMYWSGDLAYRDADGWIYLAGRTADWMRVDGENITAAPIERILLRQSVISRVAVYPVPDEFVGDQVMAAIVLRDGQDLTPEEFGVFLAQQQDLSPKSWPRYVWLAEDLPTTATNKILKRELVALGADPAGRVLWKRDGTVYTQI
;
A
#
# COMPACT_ATOMS: atom_id res chain seq x y z
N MET A 1 -6.15 -26.03 10.98
CA MET A 1 -5.98 -24.86 10.13
C MET A 1 -4.56 -24.92 9.61
N ALA A 2 -4.30 -24.68 8.35
CA ALA A 2 -2.93 -24.72 7.82
C ALA A 2 -2.04 -23.68 8.49
N ASP A 3 -0.83 -24.06 8.84
CA ASP A 3 0.14 -23.16 9.49
C ASP A 3 1.07 -22.47 8.47
N THR A 4 1.12 -22.98 7.24
CA THR A 4 1.92 -22.43 6.14
C THR A 4 1.10 -22.35 4.84
N LEU A 5 1.50 -21.44 3.94
CA LEU A 5 0.94 -21.38 2.57
C LEU A 5 1.20 -22.67 1.80
N GLN A 6 2.35 -23.32 2.04
CA GLN A 6 2.69 -24.62 1.45
C GLN A 6 1.65 -25.69 1.81
N GLN A 7 1.31 -25.78 3.10
CA GLN A 7 0.28 -26.72 3.57
C GLN A 7 -1.08 -26.37 3.00
N LEU A 8 -1.49 -25.10 3.02
CA LEU A 8 -2.80 -24.67 2.52
C LEU A 8 -2.99 -24.99 1.03
N LEU A 9 -1.97 -24.79 0.21
CA LEU A 9 -2.00 -25.14 -1.22
C LEU A 9 -2.10 -26.67 -1.41
N ARG A 10 -1.38 -27.46 -0.61
CA ARG A 10 -1.51 -28.94 -0.66
C ARG A 10 -2.92 -29.41 -0.31
N GLU A 11 -3.57 -28.78 0.65
CA GLU A 11 -4.96 -29.07 1.01
C GLU A 11 -5.95 -28.80 -0.15
N ARG A 12 -5.62 -27.88 -1.06
CA ARG A 12 -6.43 -27.52 -2.24
C ARG A 12 -6.09 -28.29 -3.52
N GLU A 13 -5.04 -29.12 -3.53
CA GLU A 13 -4.52 -29.80 -4.72
C GLU A 13 -5.57 -30.65 -5.46
N GLY A 14 -6.53 -31.21 -4.72
CA GLY A 14 -7.61 -32.02 -5.28
C GLY A 14 -8.83 -31.24 -5.77
N GLY A 15 -8.84 -29.89 -5.63
CA GLY A 15 -10.03 -29.08 -5.85
C GLY A 15 -10.41 -28.92 -7.31
N ASP A 16 -11.68 -29.17 -7.63
CA ASP A 16 -12.25 -28.99 -8.97
C ASP A 16 -13.03 -27.66 -9.11
N THR A 17 -13.11 -26.85 -8.03
CA THR A 17 -13.67 -25.50 -8.09
C THR A 17 -12.72 -24.56 -8.84
N VAL A 18 -13.28 -23.48 -9.40
CA VAL A 18 -12.51 -22.49 -10.18
C VAL A 18 -11.54 -21.75 -9.26
N ALA A 19 -10.26 -21.76 -9.61
CA ALA A 19 -9.20 -21.02 -8.94
C ALA A 19 -8.88 -19.69 -9.63
N ILE A 20 -8.85 -19.67 -10.97
CA ILE A 20 -8.48 -18.48 -11.74
C ILE A 20 -9.49 -18.24 -12.85
N LYS A 21 -9.85 -16.96 -13.05
CA LYS A 21 -10.64 -16.47 -14.18
C LYS A 21 -9.81 -15.39 -14.90
N TYR A 22 -9.46 -15.62 -16.16
CA TYR A 22 -8.67 -14.64 -16.94
C TYR A 22 -9.04 -14.70 -18.43
N GLY A 23 -9.49 -13.59 -18.96
CA GLY A 23 -10.06 -13.58 -20.31
C GLY A 23 -11.27 -14.53 -20.40
N GLU A 24 -11.27 -15.42 -21.37
CA GLU A 24 -12.29 -16.46 -21.56
C GLU A 24 -11.88 -17.80 -20.92
N ARG A 25 -10.71 -17.88 -20.32
CA ARG A 25 -10.18 -19.11 -19.73
C ARG A 25 -10.38 -19.13 -18.22
N THR A 26 -10.64 -20.32 -17.70
CA THR A 26 -10.65 -20.62 -16.27
C THR A 26 -9.70 -21.77 -15.98
N TRP A 27 -9.18 -21.78 -14.75
CA TRP A 27 -8.40 -22.87 -14.20
C TRP A 27 -9.08 -23.34 -12.91
N THR A 28 -9.12 -24.64 -12.70
CA THR A 28 -9.46 -25.23 -11.40
C THR A 28 -8.28 -25.12 -10.44
N TRP A 29 -8.52 -25.28 -9.13
CA TRP A 29 -7.43 -25.38 -8.16
C TRP A 29 -6.46 -26.51 -8.50
N ARG A 30 -6.95 -27.65 -8.96
CA ARG A 30 -6.14 -28.78 -9.43
C ARG A 30 -5.20 -28.37 -10.55
N GLU A 31 -5.70 -27.70 -11.57
CA GLU A 31 -4.90 -27.28 -12.73
C GLU A 31 -3.86 -26.23 -12.32
N HIS A 32 -4.27 -25.20 -11.56
CA HIS A 32 -3.39 -24.16 -11.08
C HIS A 32 -2.25 -24.71 -10.21
N ILE A 33 -2.55 -25.61 -9.28
CA ILE A 33 -1.54 -26.21 -8.41
C ILE A 33 -0.63 -27.15 -9.21
N ALA A 34 -1.15 -27.87 -10.21
CA ALA A 34 -0.30 -28.71 -11.09
C ALA A 34 0.70 -27.86 -11.90
N GLU A 35 0.27 -26.73 -12.46
CA GLU A 35 1.16 -25.77 -13.14
C GLU A 35 2.20 -25.20 -12.18
N ALA A 36 1.79 -24.80 -10.96
CA ALA A 36 2.69 -24.27 -9.94
C ALA A 36 3.74 -25.30 -9.48
N LYS A 37 3.35 -26.58 -9.32
CA LYS A 37 4.28 -27.67 -8.99
C LYS A 37 5.31 -27.91 -10.09
N ALA A 38 4.86 -27.88 -11.35
CA ALA A 38 5.76 -28.04 -12.51
C ALA A 38 6.77 -26.89 -12.61
N GLN A 39 6.33 -25.64 -12.39
CA GLN A 39 7.21 -24.50 -12.32
C GLN A 39 8.20 -24.60 -11.16
N ALA A 40 7.73 -24.92 -9.96
CA ALA A 40 8.59 -25.05 -8.78
C ALA A 40 9.67 -26.12 -8.97
N ALA A 41 9.28 -27.30 -9.46
CA ALA A 41 10.22 -28.39 -9.69
C ALA A 41 11.31 -28.02 -10.73
N THR A 42 10.92 -27.30 -11.80
CA THR A 42 11.86 -26.83 -12.82
C THR A 42 12.84 -25.82 -12.23
N LEU A 43 12.36 -24.84 -11.48
CA LEU A 43 13.20 -23.80 -10.88
C LEU A 43 14.16 -24.38 -9.82
N ILE A 44 13.69 -25.33 -9.01
CA ILE A 44 14.54 -26.02 -8.02
C ILE A 44 15.65 -26.83 -8.72
N ALA A 45 15.32 -27.52 -9.82
CA ALA A 45 16.32 -28.30 -10.57
C ALA A 45 17.39 -27.43 -11.24
N MET A 46 17.11 -26.17 -11.53
CA MET A 46 18.05 -25.21 -12.12
C MET A 46 18.87 -24.44 -11.09
N ALA A 47 18.47 -24.49 -9.82
CA ALA A 47 19.06 -23.69 -8.76
C ALA A 47 20.49 -24.15 -8.44
N ASP A 48 21.34 -23.18 -8.11
CA ASP A 48 22.63 -23.45 -7.48
C ASP A 48 22.38 -23.91 -6.02
N PRO A 49 22.72 -25.15 -5.66
CA PRO A 49 22.44 -25.70 -4.33
C PRO A 49 23.26 -25.04 -3.20
N GLU A 50 24.35 -24.35 -3.55
CA GLU A 50 25.20 -23.64 -2.59
C GLU A 50 24.64 -22.27 -2.17
N ARG A 51 23.56 -21.82 -2.82
CA ARG A 51 22.93 -20.52 -2.59
C ARG A 51 21.46 -20.70 -2.19
N SER A 52 20.93 -19.76 -1.38
CA SER A 52 19.49 -19.69 -1.13
C SER A 52 18.73 -19.47 -2.45
N LEU A 53 17.69 -20.25 -2.70
CA LEU A 53 16.88 -20.08 -3.90
C LEU A 53 15.92 -18.90 -3.73
N HIS A 54 16.30 -17.78 -4.35
CA HIS A 54 15.47 -16.59 -4.47
C HIS A 54 15.08 -16.38 -5.93
N VAL A 55 13.79 -16.24 -6.18
CA VAL A 55 13.22 -16.07 -7.53
C VAL A 55 12.56 -14.71 -7.63
N GLY A 56 13.10 -13.83 -8.44
CA GLY A 56 12.55 -12.51 -8.75
C GLY A 56 11.38 -12.58 -9.74
N THR A 57 10.40 -11.69 -9.61
CA THR A 57 9.30 -11.57 -10.57
C THR A 57 9.20 -10.15 -11.13
N LEU A 58 9.27 -10.03 -12.45
CA LEU A 58 8.92 -8.85 -13.24
C LEU A 58 7.71 -9.20 -14.10
N LEU A 59 6.60 -9.46 -13.45
CA LEU A 59 5.36 -9.93 -14.07
C LEU A 59 4.22 -8.93 -13.82
N GLY A 60 3.29 -8.86 -14.75
CA GLY A 60 2.00 -8.21 -14.53
C GLY A 60 1.06 -9.04 -13.66
N ASN A 61 -0.13 -8.49 -13.36
CA ASN A 61 -1.20 -9.26 -12.71
C ASN A 61 -1.83 -10.23 -13.71
N THR A 62 -1.21 -11.37 -13.88
CA THR A 62 -1.58 -12.43 -14.83
C THR A 62 -1.63 -13.79 -14.13
N PRO A 63 -2.19 -14.83 -14.76
CA PRO A 63 -2.10 -16.20 -14.23
C PRO A 63 -0.66 -16.63 -13.92
N ASP A 64 0.34 -16.18 -14.70
CA ASP A 64 1.74 -16.53 -14.47
C ASP A 64 2.26 -16.00 -13.14
N MET A 65 1.85 -14.79 -12.73
CA MET A 65 2.22 -14.25 -11.41
C MET A 65 1.56 -15.06 -10.28
N LEU A 66 0.29 -15.47 -10.45
CA LEU A 66 -0.39 -16.34 -9.49
C LEU A 66 0.30 -17.72 -9.40
N THR A 67 0.73 -18.25 -10.53
CA THR A 67 1.50 -19.49 -10.59
C THR A 67 2.85 -19.35 -9.90
N ALA A 68 3.56 -18.21 -10.07
CA ALA A 68 4.83 -17.95 -9.40
C ALA A 68 4.68 -17.86 -7.87
N LEU A 69 3.61 -17.21 -7.36
CA LEU A 69 3.29 -17.15 -5.93
C LEU A 69 3.03 -18.56 -5.37
N ALA A 70 2.18 -19.35 -6.04
CA ALA A 70 1.87 -20.71 -5.62
C ALA A 70 3.10 -21.65 -5.72
N ALA A 71 3.92 -21.50 -6.76
CA ALA A 71 5.12 -22.28 -6.97
C ALA A 71 6.18 -22.04 -5.89
N ALA A 72 6.38 -20.77 -5.48
CA ALA A 72 7.28 -20.42 -4.39
C ALA A 72 6.83 -21.03 -3.06
N ALA A 73 5.53 -20.92 -2.75
CA ALA A 73 4.99 -21.49 -1.53
C ALA A 73 5.10 -23.03 -1.51
N LEU A 74 4.75 -23.72 -2.61
CA LEU A 74 4.83 -25.19 -2.73
C LEU A 74 6.28 -25.67 -2.74
N GLY A 75 7.15 -24.96 -3.45
CA GLY A 75 8.57 -25.30 -3.60
C GLY A 75 9.41 -24.99 -2.36
N GLY A 76 8.92 -24.16 -1.45
CA GLY A 76 9.64 -23.76 -0.23
C GLY A 76 10.86 -22.88 -0.53
N TYR A 77 10.80 -22.05 -1.55
CA TYR A 77 11.80 -21.03 -1.87
C TYR A 77 11.22 -19.63 -1.74
N VAL A 78 12.06 -18.60 -1.77
CA VAL A 78 11.63 -17.21 -1.54
C VAL A 78 11.31 -16.53 -2.87
N LEU A 79 10.11 -15.96 -2.99
CA LEU A 79 9.75 -15.10 -4.11
C LEU A 79 10.16 -13.66 -3.81
N CYS A 80 10.74 -12.97 -4.80
CA CYS A 80 11.14 -11.57 -4.67
C CYS A 80 10.29 -10.71 -5.61
N GLY A 81 9.43 -9.88 -5.03
CA GLY A 81 8.57 -8.98 -5.77
C GLY A 81 9.36 -7.79 -6.31
N ILE A 82 9.89 -7.88 -7.52
CA ILE A 82 10.65 -6.79 -8.15
C ILE A 82 9.67 -5.75 -8.70
N ASN A 83 9.91 -4.49 -8.34
CA ASN A 83 9.06 -3.40 -8.79
C ASN A 83 9.25 -3.14 -10.30
N ASN A 84 8.23 -3.40 -11.10
CA ASN A 84 8.24 -3.28 -12.56
C ASN A 84 8.25 -1.82 -13.08
N THR A 85 8.27 -0.82 -12.19
CA THR A 85 8.50 0.58 -12.56
C THR A 85 9.97 1.00 -12.45
N ARG A 86 10.83 0.16 -11.88
CA ARG A 86 12.28 0.40 -11.79
C ARG A 86 12.96 0.21 -13.15
N ARG A 87 14.07 0.88 -13.38
CA ARG A 87 14.81 0.89 -14.66
C ARG A 87 16.31 0.85 -14.43
N GLY A 88 17.05 0.31 -15.41
CA GLY A 88 18.50 0.35 -15.49
C GLY A 88 19.21 -0.10 -14.21
N ASP A 89 20.24 0.63 -13.79
CA ASP A 89 21.04 0.31 -12.60
C ASP A 89 20.22 0.18 -11.31
N ALA A 90 19.11 0.93 -11.19
CA ALA A 90 18.26 0.83 -10.01
C ALA A 90 17.53 -0.51 -9.95
N LEU A 91 17.12 -1.05 -11.12
CA LEU A 91 16.55 -2.38 -11.23
C LEU A 91 17.58 -3.46 -10.93
N ALA A 92 18.81 -3.31 -11.49
CA ALA A 92 19.91 -4.24 -11.22
C ALA A 92 20.23 -4.32 -9.72
N ARG A 93 20.30 -3.15 -9.04
CA ARG A 93 20.55 -3.10 -7.59
C ARG A 93 19.45 -3.78 -6.77
N ASP A 94 18.17 -3.59 -7.14
CA ASP A 94 17.07 -4.24 -6.42
C ASP A 94 17.15 -5.77 -6.56
N ILE A 95 17.43 -6.29 -7.77
CA ILE A 95 17.60 -7.74 -8.04
C ILE A 95 18.79 -8.30 -7.27
N ALA A 96 19.92 -7.59 -7.28
CA ALA A 96 21.13 -7.99 -6.56
C ALA A 96 20.93 -7.96 -5.03
N ARG A 97 20.21 -6.97 -4.49
CA ARG A 97 19.94 -6.82 -3.05
C ARG A 97 19.22 -8.03 -2.45
N VAL A 98 18.32 -8.63 -3.20
CA VAL A 98 17.59 -9.84 -2.78
C VAL A 98 18.20 -11.13 -3.34
N GLU A 99 19.43 -11.06 -3.87
CA GLU A 99 20.26 -12.20 -4.27
C GLU A 99 19.53 -13.19 -5.18
N CYS A 100 18.73 -12.71 -6.13
CA CYS A 100 18.01 -13.57 -7.06
C CYS A 100 18.95 -14.50 -7.81
N GLN A 101 18.62 -15.79 -7.88
CA GLN A 101 19.24 -16.74 -8.81
C GLN A 101 18.53 -16.77 -10.16
N VAL A 102 17.19 -16.55 -10.12
CA VAL A 102 16.33 -16.55 -11.29
C VAL A 102 15.46 -15.29 -11.26
N VAL A 103 15.19 -14.73 -12.44
CA VAL A 103 14.17 -13.68 -12.63
C VAL A 103 13.17 -14.17 -13.67
N LEU A 104 11.90 -14.26 -13.28
CA LEU A 104 10.78 -14.54 -14.17
C LEU A 104 10.30 -13.21 -14.77
N VAL A 105 10.12 -13.17 -16.08
CA VAL A 105 9.65 -11.99 -16.80
C VAL A 105 8.59 -12.39 -17.84
N ASP A 106 7.62 -11.53 -18.12
CA ASP A 106 6.69 -11.66 -19.23
C ASP A 106 7.07 -10.76 -20.43
N ASP A 107 6.39 -10.92 -21.56
CA ASP A 107 6.67 -10.14 -22.77
C ASP A 107 6.45 -8.63 -22.56
N GLN A 108 5.54 -8.24 -21.69
CA GLN A 108 5.28 -6.83 -21.39
C GLN A 108 6.45 -6.17 -20.67
N HIS A 109 7.15 -6.92 -19.82
CA HIS A 109 8.20 -6.38 -18.94
C HIS A 109 9.62 -6.77 -19.35
N ARG A 110 9.81 -7.69 -20.33
CA ARG A 110 11.14 -8.15 -20.74
C ARG A 110 12.07 -7.01 -21.15
N GLY A 111 11.54 -5.98 -21.84
CA GLY A 111 12.31 -4.81 -22.24
C GLY A 111 12.90 -3.98 -21.09
N LEU A 112 12.44 -4.20 -19.85
CA LEU A 112 13.03 -3.57 -18.66
C LEU A 112 14.44 -4.06 -18.35
N LEU A 113 14.79 -5.25 -18.86
CA LEU A 113 16.08 -5.90 -18.66
C LEU A 113 17.09 -5.60 -19.79
N ASP A 114 16.67 -4.85 -20.83
CA ASP A 114 17.57 -4.50 -21.92
C ASP A 114 18.72 -3.63 -21.42
N GLY A 115 19.95 -4.12 -21.60
CA GLY A 115 21.16 -3.43 -21.14
C GLY A 115 21.40 -3.47 -19.62
N VAL A 116 20.60 -4.20 -18.86
CA VAL A 116 20.78 -4.40 -17.41
C VAL A 116 21.75 -5.56 -17.19
N ASP A 117 22.85 -5.30 -16.49
CA ASP A 117 23.83 -6.34 -16.14
C ASP A 117 23.37 -7.12 -14.90
N LEU A 118 23.17 -8.43 -15.05
CA LEU A 118 22.68 -9.34 -14.02
C LEU A 118 23.60 -10.55 -13.87
N PRO A 119 24.81 -10.38 -13.33
CA PRO A 119 25.76 -11.47 -13.22
C PRO A 119 25.25 -12.60 -12.33
N GLY A 120 25.28 -13.84 -12.84
CA GLY A 120 24.85 -15.02 -12.10
C GLY A 120 23.35 -15.16 -11.90
N VAL A 121 22.54 -14.40 -12.64
CA VAL A 121 21.07 -14.48 -12.64
C VAL A 121 20.58 -15.08 -13.95
N THR A 122 19.75 -16.12 -13.87
CA THR A 122 19.06 -16.69 -15.03
C THR A 122 17.75 -15.96 -15.26
N VAL A 123 17.57 -15.39 -16.46
CA VAL A 123 16.30 -14.73 -16.84
C VAL A 123 15.44 -15.73 -17.63
N ILE A 124 14.18 -15.92 -17.21
CA ILE A 124 13.23 -16.82 -17.87
C ILE A 124 12.00 -16.00 -18.28
N ASN A 125 11.72 -15.97 -19.59
CA ASN A 125 10.46 -15.43 -20.09
C ASN A 125 9.36 -16.49 -19.93
N VAL A 126 8.40 -16.23 -19.07
CA VAL A 126 7.28 -17.16 -18.80
C VAL A 126 6.38 -17.34 -20.03
N SER A 127 6.28 -16.33 -20.90
CA SER A 127 5.48 -16.38 -22.13
C SER A 127 6.01 -17.41 -23.15
N ASP A 128 7.32 -17.64 -23.13
CA ASP A 128 8.01 -18.58 -24.04
C ASP A 128 8.27 -19.96 -23.39
N THR A 129 7.87 -20.13 -22.11
CA THR A 129 8.23 -21.32 -21.33
C THR A 129 7.02 -22.19 -21.08
N THR A 130 7.16 -23.48 -21.35
CA THR A 130 6.16 -24.49 -20.96
C THR A 130 6.71 -25.29 -19.79
N TRP A 131 6.01 -25.25 -18.66
CA TRP A 131 6.37 -26.01 -17.48
C TRP A 131 5.93 -27.47 -17.65
N SER A 132 6.89 -28.37 -17.81
CA SER A 132 6.56 -29.79 -17.98
C SER A 132 6.13 -30.41 -16.66
N PRO A 133 5.00 -31.15 -16.65
CA PRO A 133 4.54 -31.85 -15.46
C PRO A 133 5.62 -32.78 -14.92
N GLN A 134 5.96 -32.63 -13.65
CA GLN A 134 6.91 -33.49 -12.94
C GLN A 134 6.58 -33.51 -11.45
N GLU A 135 7.07 -34.55 -10.77
CA GLU A 135 6.92 -34.63 -9.32
C GLU A 135 7.73 -33.54 -8.63
N LEU A 136 7.09 -32.81 -7.71
CA LEU A 136 7.72 -31.78 -6.93
C LEU A 136 8.33 -32.36 -5.66
N THR A 137 9.66 -32.34 -5.56
CA THR A 137 10.35 -32.42 -4.27
C THR A 137 10.66 -30.98 -3.83
N PRO A 138 10.04 -30.48 -2.75
CA PRO A 138 10.29 -29.12 -2.28
C PRO A 138 11.77 -28.88 -1.99
N HIS A 139 12.25 -27.66 -2.24
CA HIS A 139 13.58 -27.22 -1.85
C HIS A 139 13.77 -27.35 -0.33
N ARG A 140 12.69 -27.06 0.42
CA ARG A 140 12.58 -27.35 1.85
C ARG A 140 11.11 -27.44 2.28
N GLU A 141 10.85 -28.16 3.37
CA GLU A 141 9.61 -27.99 4.11
C GLU A 141 9.72 -26.72 4.95
N VAL A 142 8.67 -25.92 4.91
CA VAL A 142 8.68 -24.59 5.55
C VAL A 142 7.86 -24.55 6.82
N GLY A 143 8.35 -23.81 7.81
CA GLY A 143 7.62 -23.43 9.00
C GLY A 143 6.86 -22.09 8.84
N PRO A 144 5.98 -21.75 9.78
CA PRO A 144 5.18 -20.51 9.73
C PRO A 144 6.02 -19.24 9.64
N ASP A 145 7.18 -19.21 10.27
CA ASP A 145 8.08 -18.06 10.36
C ASP A 145 9.11 -17.98 9.22
N ASP A 146 9.15 -19.01 8.35
CA ASP A 146 10.01 -18.95 7.18
C ASP A 146 9.57 -17.89 6.20
N THR A 147 10.55 -17.20 5.60
CA THR A 147 10.29 -16.19 4.58
C THR A 147 9.71 -16.83 3.32
N PHE A 148 8.50 -16.42 2.96
CA PHE A 148 7.82 -16.77 1.73
C PHE A 148 8.18 -15.81 0.60
N MET A 149 8.17 -14.51 0.92
CA MET A 149 8.36 -13.47 -0.08
C MET A 149 9.18 -12.31 0.47
N MET A 150 9.94 -11.64 -0.39
CA MET A 150 10.53 -10.33 -0.13
C MET A 150 9.78 -9.27 -0.90
N ILE A 151 9.31 -8.23 -0.19
CA ILE A 151 8.56 -7.12 -0.77
C ILE A 151 9.32 -5.82 -0.52
N PHE A 152 9.58 -5.09 -1.60
CA PHE A 152 10.26 -3.81 -1.50
C PHE A 152 9.32 -2.70 -1.02
N THR A 153 9.80 -1.93 -0.03
CA THR A 153 9.15 -0.70 0.44
C THR A 153 10.03 0.50 0.13
N SER A 154 9.40 1.66 -0.13
CA SER A 154 10.12 2.93 -0.25
C SER A 154 10.63 3.36 1.13
N GLY A 155 11.89 3.07 1.43
CA GLY A 155 12.51 3.54 2.67
C GLY A 155 12.57 5.07 2.76
N THR A 156 12.57 5.60 3.99
CA THR A 156 12.81 7.03 4.27
C THR A 156 14.19 7.51 3.80
N SER A 157 15.16 6.59 3.73
CA SER A 157 16.54 6.84 3.27
C SER A 157 16.71 6.94 1.74
N GLY A 158 15.65 6.72 0.97
CA GLY A 158 15.68 6.80 -0.50
C GLY A 158 15.95 5.49 -1.24
N GLU A 159 16.67 4.54 -0.64
CA GLU A 159 16.87 3.20 -1.19
C GLU A 159 15.75 2.25 -0.72
N PRO A 160 15.18 1.42 -1.60
CA PRO A 160 14.16 0.46 -1.22
C PRO A 160 14.71 -0.58 -0.23
N LYS A 161 13.89 -0.95 0.77
CA LYS A 161 14.19 -1.99 1.74
C LYS A 161 13.37 -3.23 1.41
N ALA A 162 13.99 -4.42 1.44
CA ALA A 162 13.32 -5.68 1.18
C ALA A 162 12.78 -6.28 2.50
N VAL A 163 11.49 -6.16 2.72
CA VAL A 163 10.80 -6.71 3.90
C VAL A 163 10.70 -8.22 3.75
N GLN A 164 11.11 -8.97 4.78
CA GLN A 164 10.94 -10.41 4.86
C GLN A 164 9.50 -10.74 5.30
N VAL A 165 8.72 -11.32 4.40
CA VAL A 165 7.32 -11.69 4.60
C VAL A 165 7.24 -13.18 4.86
N ALA A 166 6.86 -13.57 6.08
CA ALA A 166 6.71 -14.97 6.45
C ALA A 166 5.37 -15.57 5.95
N HIS A 167 5.31 -16.91 5.88
CA HIS A 167 4.06 -17.63 5.56
C HIS A 167 2.93 -17.25 6.51
N SER A 168 3.22 -17.15 7.81
CA SER A 168 2.26 -16.79 8.85
C SER A 168 1.67 -15.39 8.67
N ILE A 169 2.44 -14.43 8.16
CA ILE A 169 1.98 -13.06 7.92
C ILE A 169 0.83 -13.04 6.91
N VAL A 170 1.02 -13.73 5.77
CA VAL A 170 0.02 -13.79 4.71
C VAL A 170 -1.24 -14.51 5.20
N LEU A 171 -1.07 -15.65 5.89
CA LEU A 171 -2.19 -16.43 6.42
C LEU A 171 -2.98 -15.66 7.47
N PHE A 172 -2.30 -14.99 8.42
CA PHE A 172 -2.95 -14.20 9.46
C PHE A 172 -3.80 -13.07 8.87
N SER A 173 -3.18 -12.28 7.96
CA SER A 173 -3.87 -11.16 7.31
C SER A 173 -5.08 -11.62 6.51
N ALA A 174 -4.91 -12.68 5.73
CA ALA A 174 -5.96 -13.23 4.90
C ALA A 174 -7.10 -13.83 5.72
N ALA A 175 -6.80 -14.64 6.74
CA ALA A 175 -7.81 -15.26 7.59
C ALA A 175 -8.67 -14.22 8.32
N ALA A 176 -8.08 -13.13 8.80
CA ALA A 176 -8.80 -12.04 9.43
C ALA A 176 -9.83 -11.40 8.47
N LEU A 177 -9.45 -11.17 7.21
CA LEU A 177 -10.33 -10.60 6.20
C LEU A 177 -11.40 -11.60 5.74
N VAL A 178 -11.03 -12.87 5.54
CA VAL A 178 -11.98 -13.95 5.20
C VAL A 178 -13.07 -14.06 6.26
N GLN A 179 -12.68 -14.09 7.54
CA GLN A 179 -13.62 -14.16 8.65
C GLN A 179 -14.49 -12.91 8.75
N ARG A 180 -13.89 -11.73 8.59
CA ARG A 180 -14.60 -10.44 8.73
C ARG A 180 -15.68 -10.24 7.68
N TYR A 181 -15.47 -10.71 6.46
CA TYR A 181 -16.35 -10.47 5.32
C TYR A 181 -17.10 -11.72 4.85
N ASP A 182 -17.03 -12.80 5.63
CA ASP A 182 -17.68 -14.08 5.33
C ASP A 182 -17.39 -14.57 3.89
N LEU A 183 -16.09 -14.52 3.51
CA LEU A 183 -15.66 -14.94 2.18
C LEU A 183 -15.51 -16.46 2.13
N THR A 184 -15.95 -17.04 1.01
CA THR A 184 -15.99 -18.49 0.79
C THR A 184 -15.52 -18.86 -0.62
N GLU A 185 -15.48 -20.13 -0.94
CA GLU A 185 -15.20 -20.65 -2.29
C GLU A 185 -16.22 -20.21 -3.37
N ALA A 186 -17.39 -19.70 -2.96
CA ALA A 186 -18.39 -19.15 -3.88
C ALA A 186 -18.05 -17.73 -4.36
N ASP A 187 -17.11 -17.08 -3.71
CA ASP A 187 -16.70 -15.71 -4.02
C ASP A 187 -15.67 -15.65 -5.18
N THR A 188 -15.49 -14.47 -5.70
CA THR A 188 -14.42 -14.15 -6.67
C THR A 188 -13.71 -12.88 -6.23
N CYS A 189 -12.39 -12.96 -6.09
CA CYS A 189 -11.52 -11.85 -5.72
C CYS A 189 -10.97 -11.17 -6.97
N TYR A 190 -11.29 -9.89 -7.18
CA TYR A 190 -10.72 -9.06 -8.25
C TYR A 190 -9.36 -8.54 -7.82
N LEU A 191 -8.28 -8.97 -8.48
CA LEU A 191 -6.89 -8.71 -8.11
C LEU A 191 -6.26 -7.70 -9.08
N ALA A 192 -6.59 -6.43 -8.91
CA ALA A 192 -6.06 -5.35 -9.73
C ALA A 192 -4.90 -4.58 -9.07
N MET A 193 -4.64 -4.81 -7.77
CA MET A 193 -3.47 -4.24 -7.10
C MET A 193 -2.23 -5.07 -7.38
N PRO A 194 -1.03 -4.43 -7.52
CA PRO A 194 0.18 -5.14 -7.89
C PRO A 194 0.50 -6.31 -6.95
N LEU A 195 0.65 -7.51 -7.50
CA LEU A 195 0.93 -8.75 -6.76
C LEU A 195 2.39 -8.87 -6.29
N PHE A 196 3.23 -7.88 -6.58
CA PHE A 196 4.58 -7.73 -6.01
C PHE A 196 4.59 -6.80 -4.78
N HIS A 197 3.42 -6.29 -4.34
CA HIS A 197 3.23 -5.47 -3.15
C HIS A 197 2.34 -6.15 -2.10
N SER A 198 2.51 -5.76 -0.85
CA SER A 198 1.83 -6.33 0.32
C SER A 198 0.31 -6.34 0.20
N ASN A 199 -0.33 -5.25 -0.23
CA ASN A 199 -1.79 -5.22 -0.37
C ASN A 199 -2.28 -6.27 -1.39
N GLY A 200 -1.63 -6.40 -2.55
CA GLY A 200 -1.98 -7.42 -3.54
C GLY A 200 -1.82 -8.85 -3.00
N VAL A 201 -0.79 -9.08 -2.18
CA VAL A 201 -0.50 -10.41 -1.60
C VAL A 201 -1.39 -10.68 -0.37
N TYR A 202 -1.45 -9.76 0.60
CA TYR A 202 -2.15 -10.00 1.88
C TYR A 202 -3.66 -9.93 1.74
N ALA A 203 -4.17 -8.86 1.13
CA ALA A 203 -5.59 -8.59 0.99
C ALA A 203 -6.19 -9.08 -0.34
N GLY A 204 -5.36 -9.54 -1.27
CA GLY A 204 -5.78 -10.09 -2.56
C GLY A 204 -5.57 -11.59 -2.64
N TRP A 205 -4.37 -12.01 -3.07
CA TRP A 205 -4.03 -13.42 -3.30
C TRP A 205 -4.22 -14.30 -2.06
N GLY A 206 -3.74 -13.86 -0.90
CA GLY A 206 -3.88 -14.59 0.35
C GLY A 206 -5.32 -14.81 0.75
N VAL A 207 -6.19 -13.80 0.54
CA VAL A 207 -7.63 -13.88 0.81
C VAL A 207 -8.28 -14.93 -0.09
N ALA A 208 -8.03 -14.90 -1.40
CA ALA A 208 -8.56 -15.89 -2.34
C ALA A 208 -8.08 -17.31 -1.99
N LEU A 209 -6.77 -17.46 -1.69
CA LEU A 209 -6.21 -18.74 -1.27
C LEU A 209 -6.85 -19.25 0.03
N SER A 210 -7.03 -18.40 1.04
CA SER A 210 -7.57 -18.79 2.35
C SER A 210 -9.05 -19.15 2.29
N SER A 211 -9.87 -18.39 1.54
CA SER A 211 -11.30 -18.66 1.36
C SER A 211 -11.59 -19.78 0.36
N GLY A 212 -10.69 -20.07 -0.59
CA GLY A 212 -10.94 -20.93 -1.74
C GLY A 212 -11.65 -20.24 -2.89
N ALA A 213 -11.83 -18.93 -2.80
CA ALA A 213 -12.44 -18.09 -3.83
C ALA A 213 -11.64 -18.11 -5.14
N ALA A 214 -12.33 -17.85 -6.25
CA ALA A 214 -11.66 -17.66 -7.53
C ALA A 214 -10.87 -16.34 -7.56
N MET A 215 -9.73 -16.33 -8.24
CA MET A 215 -8.89 -15.18 -8.48
C MET A 215 -9.13 -14.62 -9.87
N ALA A 216 -9.43 -13.34 -9.99
CA ALA A 216 -9.53 -12.62 -11.27
C ALA A 216 -8.41 -11.57 -11.35
N PRO A 217 -7.19 -11.95 -11.78
CA PRO A 217 -6.10 -11.01 -11.92
C PRO A 217 -6.37 -10.06 -13.10
N ALA A 218 -6.09 -8.77 -12.91
CA ALA A 218 -6.27 -7.76 -13.92
C ALA A 218 -5.23 -6.64 -13.79
N GLN A 219 -4.90 -6.00 -14.89
CA GLN A 219 -4.22 -4.71 -14.85
C GLN A 219 -5.24 -3.64 -14.47
N PHE A 220 -4.93 -2.82 -13.47
CA PHE A 220 -5.85 -1.76 -13.05
C PHE A 220 -6.20 -0.82 -14.20
N SER A 221 -7.50 -0.61 -14.40
CA SER A 221 -8.07 0.36 -15.34
C SER A 221 -9.37 0.92 -14.75
N ALA A 222 -9.45 2.24 -14.61
CA ALA A 222 -10.65 2.87 -14.06
C ALA A 222 -11.91 2.60 -14.92
N SER A 223 -11.79 2.68 -16.24
CA SER A 223 -12.88 2.38 -17.18
C SER A 223 -13.13 0.88 -17.38
N GLY A 224 -12.10 0.05 -17.15
CA GLY A 224 -12.21 -1.41 -17.23
C GLY A 224 -12.76 -2.06 -15.96
N PHE A 225 -12.78 -1.33 -14.84
CA PHE A 225 -13.18 -1.86 -13.53
C PHE A 225 -14.56 -2.53 -13.55
N LEU A 226 -15.62 -1.78 -13.81
CA LEU A 226 -16.98 -2.30 -13.74
C LEU A 226 -17.27 -3.41 -14.78
N PRO A 227 -16.82 -3.28 -16.05
CA PRO A 227 -16.83 -4.39 -16.99
C PRO A 227 -16.19 -5.68 -16.46
N ASP A 228 -15.02 -5.59 -15.81
CA ASP A 228 -14.33 -6.75 -15.25
C ASP A 228 -15.08 -7.33 -14.04
N ILE A 229 -15.57 -6.49 -13.13
CA ILE A 229 -16.39 -6.93 -11.98
C ILE A 229 -17.59 -7.77 -12.46
N ARG A 230 -18.31 -7.27 -13.47
CA ARG A 230 -19.46 -7.96 -14.08
C ARG A 230 -19.05 -9.26 -14.79
N ARG A 231 -18.01 -9.19 -15.63
CA ARG A 231 -17.50 -10.31 -16.42
C ARG A 231 -17.07 -11.48 -15.57
N TYR A 232 -16.30 -11.22 -14.52
CA TYR A 232 -15.75 -12.26 -13.65
C TYR A 232 -16.71 -12.64 -12.51
N GLY A 233 -17.79 -11.89 -12.31
CA GLY A 233 -18.67 -12.07 -11.17
C GLY A 233 -17.93 -11.79 -9.85
N ALA A 234 -17.09 -10.76 -9.82
CA ALA A 234 -16.25 -10.47 -8.67
C ALA A 234 -17.08 -9.90 -7.51
N THR A 235 -16.95 -10.52 -6.34
CA THR A 235 -17.70 -10.16 -5.12
C THR A 235 -16.85 -9.44 -4.08
N TYR A 236 -15.54 -9.54 -4.21
CA TYR A 236 -14.54 -8.90 -3.36
C TYR A 236 -13.45 -8.24 -4.20
N MET A 237 -12.98 -7.09 -3.78
CA MET A 237 -11.77 -6.45 -4.30
C MET A 237 -10.91 -5.87 -3.20
N ASN A 238 -9.59 -5.78 -3.46
CA ASN A 238 -8.67 -5.00 -2.64
C ASN A 238 -8.22 -3.74 -3.38
N TYR A 239 -7.89 -2.66 -2.63
CA TYR A 239 -7.44 -1.40 -3.19
C TYR A 239 -6.37 -0.71 -2.31
N VAL A 240 -5.69 0.28 -2.89
CA VAL A 240 -4.83 1.23 -2.16
C VAL A 240 -5.18 2.64 -2.63
N GLY A 241 -5.83 3.41 -1.78
CA GLY A 241 -6.17 4.83 -1.91
C GLY A 241 -6.81 5.26 -3.24
N LYS A 242 -5.98 5.63 -4.18
CA LYS A 242 -6.37 6.30 -5.44
C LYS A 242 -7.23 5.51 -6.44
N PRO A 243 -7.15 4.19 -6.58
CA PRO A 243 -8.06 3.45 -7.45
C PRO A 243 -9.54 3.80 -7.29
N LEU A 244 -10.01 4.02 -6.05
CA LEU A 244 -11.40 4.43 -5.83
C LEU A 244 -11.67 5.81 -6.48
N ALA A 245 -10.81 6.79 -6.24
CA ALA A 245 -10.93 8.12 -6.83
C ALA A 245 -10.89 8.10 -8.36
N TYR A 246 -10.02 7.27 -8.97
CA TYR A 246 -9.96 7.14 -10.43
C TYR A 246 -11.21 6.49 -11.02
N ILE A 247 -11.76 5.47 -10.35
CA ILE A 247 -13.02 4.86 -10.77
C ILE A 247 -14.17 5.86 -10.64
N LEU A 248 -14.24 6.63 -9.55
CA LEU A 248 -15.24 7.66 -9.32
C LEU A 248 -15.15 8.82 -10.32
N ALA A 249 -13.98 9.10 -10.88
CA ALA A 249 -13.79 10.09 -11.93
C ALA A 249 -14.40 9.67 -13.28
N THR A 250 -14.73 8.39 -13.48
CA THR A 250 -15.46 7.93 -14.67
C THR A 250 -16.92 8.38 -14.63
N ALA A 251 -17.54 8.60 -15.78
CA ALA A 251 -18.95 9.00 -15.84
C ALA A 251 -19.86 7.97 -15.16
N GLU A 252 -20.66 8.42 -14.19
CA GLU A 252 -21.65 7.57 -13.51
C GLU A 252 -22.76 7.15 -14.49
N GLN A 253 -23.13 5.87 -14.44
CA GLN A 253 -24.21 5.30 -15.23
C GLN A 253 -25.36 4.85 -14.33
N PRO A 254 -26.62 4.87 -14.80
CA PRO A 254 -27.77 4.47 -13.99
C PRO A 254 -27.72 3.02 -13.48
N ASP A 255 -26.94 2.16 -14.13
CA ASP A 255 -26.81 0.74 -13.83
C ASP A 255 -25.50 0.39 -13.09
N ASP A 256 -24.72 1.38 -12.64
CA ASP A 256 -23.44 1.12 -11.93
C ASP A 256 -23.62 0.23 -10.69
N HIS A 257 -24.77 0.33 -10.01
CA HIS A 257 -25.14 -0.49 -8.86
C HIS A 257 -25.55 -1.93 -9.22
N ASP A 258 -25.82 -2.22 -10.51
CA ASP A 258 -26.15 -3.57 -10.97
C ASP A 258 -24.85 -4.35 -11.25
N ASN A 259 -24.25 -4.84 -10.19
CA ASN A 259 -22.99 -5.57 -10.20
C ASN A 259 -22.90 -6.50 -8.96
N PRO A 260 -22.07 -7.56 -8.99
CA PRO A 260 -21.97 -8.54 -7.91
C PRO A 260 -21.05 -8.13 -6.75
N LEU A 261 -20.36 -6.98 -6.82
CA LEU A 261 -19.38 -6.58 -5.80
C LEU A 261 -20.06 -6.33 -4.45
N ARG A 262 -19.63 -7.05 -3.41
CA ARG A 262 -20.15 -6.91 -2.04
C ARG A 262 -19.23 -6.10 -1.15
N VAL A 263 -17.92 -6.28 -1.30
CA VAL A 263 -16.90 -5.72 -0.41
C VAL A 263 -15.71 -5.20 -1.20
N ALA A 264 -15.30 -3.99 -0.89
CA ALA A 264 -13.99 -3.43 -1.23
C ALA A 264 -13.20 -3.17 0.06
N PHE A 265 -11.99 -3.73 0.20
CA PHE A 265 -11.12 -3.52 1.35
C PHE A 265 -9.78 -2.93 0.92
N GLY A 266 -9.32 -1.91 1.61
CA GLY A 266 -8.04 -1.30 1.29
C GLY A 266 -7.46 -0.36 2.33
N ASN A 267 -6.63 0.54 1.84
CA ASN A 267 -5.88 1.49 2.63
C ASN A 267 -5.85 2.86 1.93
N GLU A 268 -5.70 3.93 2.72
CA GLU A 268 -5.40 5.29 2.23
C GLU A 268 -6.50 5.91 1.34
N ALA A 269 -7.75 5.49 1.42
CA ALA A 269 -8.85 6.16 0.73
C ALA A 269 -9.33 7.40 1.53
N ALA A 270 -9.78 8.43 0.81
CA ALA A 270 -10.45 9.55 1.44
C ALA A 270 -11.88 9.15 1.87
N ASP A 271 -12.33 9.62 3.04
CA ASP A 271 -13.66 9.26 3.57
C ASP A 271 -14.78 9.52 2.56
N ARG A 272 -14.75 10.67 1.85
CA ARG A 272 -15.72 10.98 0.79
C ARG A 272 -15.71 9.98 -0.37
N ASP A 273 -14.54 9.44 -0.73
CA ASP A 273 -14.41 8.49 -1.84
C ASP A 273 -14.94 7.11 -1.40
N ILE A 274 -14.81 6.77 -0.12
CA ILE A 274 -15.41 5.58 0.49
C ILE A 274 -16.94 5.65 0.41
N ASP A 275 -17.51 6.76 0.86
CA ASP A 275 -18.97 6.97 0.89
C ASP A 275 -19.55 6.97 -0.52
N GLU A 276 -18.91 7.69 -1.44
CA GLU A 276 -19.36 7.81 -2.82
C GLU A 276 -19.24 6.50 -3.61
N PHE A 277 -18.17 5.74 -3.38
CA PHE A 277 -17.98 4.44 -4.00
C PHE A 277 -19.04 3.44 -3.49
N SER A 278 -19.29 3.42 -2.18
CA SER A 278 -20.36 2.62 -1.59
C SER A 278 -21.73 2.95 -2.19
N ARG A 279 -22.05 4.24 -2.32
CA ARG A 279 -23.30 4.71 -2.91
C ARG A 279 -23.43 4.28 -4.38
N ARG A 280 -22.41 4.54 -5.20
CA ARG A 280 -22.43 4.34 -6.64
C ARG A 280 -22.49 2.86 -7.02
N PHE A 281 -21.70 2.01 -6.37
CA PHE A 281 -21.58 0.59 -6.71
C PHE A 281 -22.38 -0.36 -5.81
N GLY A 282 -23.05 0.16 -4.77
CA GLY A 282 -23.91 -0.65 -3.89
C GLY A 282 -23.15 -1.66 -3.03
N CYS A 283 -21.87 -1.43 -2.74
CA CYS A 283 -21.01 -2.34 -1.98
C CYS A 283 -20.53 -1.71 -0.66
N SER A 284 -20.07 -2.54 0.29
CA SER A 284 -19.42 -2.06 1.51
C SER A 284 -17.94 -1.75 1.23
N VAL A 285 -17.50 -0.55 1.56
CA VAL A 285 -16.08 -0.14 1.43
C VAL A 285 -15.48 0.03 2.81
N TRP A 286 -14.36 -0.65 3.03
CA TRP A 286 -13.65 -0.62 4.30
C TRP A 286 -12.20 -0.21 4.08
N ASP A 287 -11.70 0.62 4.97
CA ASP A 287 -10.33 1.06 5.00
C ASP A 287 -9.65 0.60 6.30
N GLY A 288 -8.35 0.45 6.27
CA GLY A 288 -7.54 0.11 7.42
C GLY A 288 -6.15 0.73 7.32
N PHE A 289 -5.39 0.67 8.40
CA PHE A 289 -3.99 1.07 8.42
C PHE A 289 -3.12 -0.15 8.67
N GLY A 290 -2.12 -0.33 7.81
CA GLY A 290 -1.08 -1.33 7.95
C GLY A 290 0.08 -1.02 7.01
N SER A 291 1.24 -1.54 7.34
CA SER A 291 2.43 -1.47 6.49
C SER A 291 2.80 -2.88 5.99
N THR A 292 3.76 -2.95 5.07
CA THR A 292 4.30 -4.24 4.61
C THR A 292 4.90 -5.06 5.75
N GLU A 293 5.47 -4.39 6.74
CA GLU A 293 6.05 -4.97 7.96
C GLU A 293 5.01 -5.63 8.87
N LEU A 294 3.75 -5.22 8.79
CA LEU A 294 2.61 -5.69 9.59
C LEU A 294 2.90 -5.74 11.10
N ALA A 295 3.73 -4.83 11.58
CA ALA A 295 4.05 -4.70 12.99
C ALA A 295 2.96 -3.95 13.77
N ILE A 296 2.22 -3.08 13.08
CA ILE A 296 1.12 -2.28 13.60
C ILE A 296 -0.11 -2.52 12.73
N ILE A 297 -1.23 -2.82 13.38
CA ILE A 297 -2.51 -3.05 12.73
C ILE A 297 -3.54 -2.17 13.41
N ILE A 298 -4.23 -1.36 12.60
CA ILE A 298 -5.35 -0.53 13.03
C ILE A 298 -6.52 -0.82 12.10
N THR A 299 -7.70 -1.04 12.66
CA THR A 299 -8.89 -1.38 11.87
C THR A 299 -10.02 -0.42 12.16
N ARG A 300 -10.73 -0.03 11.12
CA ARG A 300 -12.02 0.67 11.23
C ARG A 300 -13.11 -0.31 11.60
N SER A 301 -14.04 0.15 12.40
CA SER A 301 -15.28 -0.54 12.76
C SER A 301 -16.47 0.39 12.51
N GLU A 302 -17.68 -0.12 12.65
CA GLU A 302 -18.87 0.72 12.64
C GLU A 302 -18.76 1.79 13.74
N GLY A 303 -19.06 3.03 13.39
CA GLY A 303 -18.93 4.18 14.30
C GLY A 303 -17.53 4.81 14.35
N THR A 304 -16.57 4.39 13.53
CA THR A 304 -15.26 5.08 13.42
C THR A 304 -15.47 6.55 13.06
N PRO A 305 -14.97 7.51 13.88
CA PRO A 305 -15.11 8.94 13.60
C PRO A 305 -14.43 9.34 12.28
N ALA A 306 -14.98 10.35 11.63
CA ALA A 306 -14.38 10.92 10.41
C ALA A 306 -12.92 11.34 10.65
N GLY A 307 -12.04 10.97 9.73
CA GLY A 307 -10.60 11.22 9.80
C GLY A 307 -9.81 10.29 10.70
N SER A 308 -10.45 9.41 11.50
CA SER A 308 -9.77 8.34 12.22
C SER A 308 -9.47 7.16 11.28
N VAL A 309 -8.34 6.52 11.49
CA VAL A 309 -7.98 5.26 10.80
C VAL A 309 -8.46 4.02 11.56
N GLY A 310 -9.13 4.22 12.69
CA GLY A 310 -9.69 3.15 13.52
C GLY A 310 -9.04 3.03 14.90
N GLN A 311 -9.17 1.86 15.49
CA GLN A 311 -8.55 1.50 16.77
C GLN A 311 -7.45 0.47 16.57
N GLY A 312 -6.37 0.60 17.34
CA GLY A 312 -5.20 -0.28 17.28
C GLY A 312 -5.41 -1.62 17.94
N PHE A 313 -4.74 -2.65 17.43
CA PHE A 313 -4.63 -3.93 18.10
C PHE A 313 -3.83 -3.78 19.43
N PRO A 314 -3.93 -4.75 20.36
CA PRO A 314 -3.20 -4.70 21.63
C PRO A 314 -1.70 -4.48 21.43
N GLY A 315 -1.16 -3.48 22.12
CA GLY A 315 0.23 -3.05 21.99
C GLY A 315 0.44 -1.83 21.09
N VAL A 316 -0.56 -1.44 20.27
CA VAL A 316 -0.47 -0.22 19.49
C VAL A 316 -0.63 0.99 20.42
N ALA A 317 0.36 1.88 20.39
CA ALA A 317 0.41 3.07 21.23
C ALA A 317 1.11 4.22 20.50
N ILE A 318 1.11 5.40 21.09
CA ILE A 318 1.74 6.60 20.55
C ILE A 318 2.76 7.10 21.55
N TYR A 319 4.01 7.20 21.12
CA TYR A 319 5.13 7.56 21.97
C TYR A 319 5.91 8.74 21.44
N ASP A 320 6.36 9.57 22.34
CA ASP A 320 7.35 10.60 22.03
C ASP A 320 8.70 9.90 21.75
N PRO A 321 9.27 10.09 20.54
CA PRO A 321 10.50 9.40 20.15
C PRO A 321 11.76 9.91 20.87
N GLU A 322 11.73 11.11 21.49
CA GLU A 322 12.86 11.69 22.21
C GLU A 322 12.89 11.21 23.67
N THR A 323 11.76 11.25 24.34
CA THR A 323 11.64 10.87 25.76
C THR A 323 11.33 9.40 25.98
N VAL A 324 10.87 8.68 24.94
CA VAL A 324 10.41 7.28 24.99
C VAL A 324 9.28 7.10 26.03
N THR A 325 8.37 8.07 26.09
CA THR A 325 7.19 8.05 26.95
C THR A 325 5.92 8.05 26.12
N GLU A 326 4.84 7.44 26.62
CA GLU A 326 3.55 7.46 25.96
C GLU A 326 3.00 8.89 25.95
N CYS A 327 2.54 9.35 24.79
CA CYS A 327 1.96 10.66 24.61
C CYS A 327 0.63 10.81 25.34
N GLU A 328 0.26 12.05 25.67
CA GLU A 328 -1.05 12.35 26.26
C GLU A 328 -2.19 12.01 25.30
N VAL A 329 -3.37 11.83 25.86
CA VAL A 329 -4.60 11.70 25.09
C VAL A 329 -4.92 13.04 24.42
N ALA A 330 -5.28 12.99 23.13
CA ALA A 330 -5.68 14.16 22.35
C ALA A 330 -6.90 14.85 22.96
N GLN A 331 -6.83 16.16 23.08
CA GLN A 331 -7.91 17.01 23.57
C GLN A 331 -8.36 17.96 22.45
N PHE A 332 -9.66 18.05 22.28
CA PHE A 332 -10.26 18.89 21.24
C PHE A 332 -11.11 20.01 21.88
N ASP A 333 -11.12 21.16 21.24
CA ASP A 333 -12.07 22.20 21.59
C ASP A 333 -13.46 21.95 20.99
N ASP A 334 -14.40 22.87 21.27
CA ASP A 334 -15.78 22.78 20.78
C ASP A 334 -15.91 22.85 19.24
N THR A 335 -14.84 23.24 18.54
CA THR A 335 -14.78 23.30 17.06
C THR A 335 -14.18 22.03 16.45
N GLY A 336 -13.61 21.12 17.29
CA GLY A 336 -12.90 19.93 16.86
C GLY A 336 -11.42 20.14 16.59
N ALA A 337 -10.89 21.32 16.93
CA ALA A 337 -9.45 21.58 16.80
C ALA A 337 -8.66 20.93 17.95
N LEU A 338 -7.54 20.28 17.62
CA LEU A 338 -6.63 19.64 18.59
C LEU A 338 -5.89 20.74 19.39
N ILE A 339 -6.11 20.81 20.70
CA ILE A 339 -5.58 21.89 21.56
C ILE A 339 -4.29 21.52 22.30
N ASN A 340 -3.93 20.25 22.39
CA ASN A 340 -2.70 19.77 23.03
C ASN A 340 -1.79 19.01 22.04
N ALA A 341 -1.65 19.49 20.80
CA ALA A 341 -0.98 18.80 19.71
C ALA A 341 0.43 18.34 20.07
N ASP A 342 1.26 19.20 20.69
CA ASP A 342 2.65 18.88 21.07
C ASP A 342 2.76 17.74 22.09
N ALA A 343 1.80 17.63 23.01
CA ALA A 343 1.80 16.59 24.04
C ALA A 343 1.12 15.28 23.57
N ALA A 344 0.19 15.37 22.62
CA ALA A 344 -0.61 14.24 22.16
C ALA A 344 -0.05 13.55 20.92
N THR A 345 0.75 14.26 20.09
CA THR A 345 1.28 13.72 18.84
C THR A 345 2.66 13.08 19.06
N GLY A 346 2.81 11.85 18.59
CA GLY A 346 4.07 11.11 18.65
C GLY A 346 4.14 10.05 17.56
N GLU A 347 5.17 9.22 17.63
CA GLU A 347 5.35 8.12 16.70
C GLU A 347 4.46 6.94 17.09
N LEU A 348 3.81 6.35 16.10
CA LEU A 348 3.00 5.16 16.26
C LEU A 348 3.91 3.95 16.47
N VAL A 349 3.71 3.24 17.59
CA VAL A 349 4.57 2.13 18.00
C VAL A 349 3.77 0.86 18.30
N ASN A 350 4.47 -0.29 18.30
CA ASN A 350 3.98 -1.52 18.92
C ASN A 350 4.83 -1.84 20.15
N THR A 351 4.26 -1.70 21.33
CA THR A 351 4.92 -1.93 22.62
C THR A 351 5.15 -3.42 22.92
N ASN A 352 4.52 -4.34 22.17
CA ASN A 352 4.71 -5.79 22.29
C ASN A 352 5.89 -6.32 21.44
N GLY A 353 6.85 -5.45 21.07
CA GLY A 353 8.02 -5.82 20.28
C GLY A 353 7.80 -5.69 18.79
N SER A 354 8.36 -6.62 17.99
CA SER A 354 8.34 -6.55 16.54
C SER A 354 6.98 -6.82 15.89
N GLY A 355 6.00 -7.30 16.63
CA GLY A 355 4.77 -7.80 16.05
C GLY A 355 5.05 -8.92 15.05
N MET A 356 4.55 -8.77 13.81
CA MET A 356 4.82 -9.74 12.74
C MET A 356 6.05 -9.40 11.88
N PHE A 357 6.72 -8.29 12.13
CA PHE A 357 7.91 -7.89 11.40
C PHE A 357 9.10 -8.82 11.66
N ARG A 358 9.70 -9.33 10.57
CA ARG A 358 10.83 -10.27 10.59
C ARG A 358 12.15 -9.64 10.17
N GLY A 359 12.18 -8.33 9.96
CA GLY A 359 13.36 -7.58 9.53
C GLY A 359 13.40 -7.29 8.03
N TYR A 360 14.40 -6.52 7.67
CA TYR A 360 14.76 -6.24 6.27
C TYR A 360 15.90 -7.17 5.85
N HIS A 361 15.78 -7.75 4.67
CA HIS A 361 16.81 -8.66 4.13
C HIS A 361 18.12 -7.90 3.90
N ASN A 362 19.22 -8.44 4.44
CA ASN A 362 20.57 -7.87 4.37
C ASN A 362 20.69 -6.38 4.80
N ASP A 363 19.79 -5.92 5.70
CA ASP A 363 19.80 -4.54 6.20
C ASP A 363 19.48 -4.50 7.70
N GLN A 364 20.45 -4.96 8.50
CA GLN A 364 20.33 -4.99 9.95
C GLN A 364 20.21 -3.58 10.53
N GLY A 365 20.94 -2.59 9.98
CA GLY A 365 20.87 -1.22 10.43
C GLY A 365 19.46 -0.64 10.34
N ALA A 366 18.79 -0.84 9.19
CA ALA A 366 17.41 -0.42 9.02
C ALA A 366 16.44 -1.20 9.91
N THR A 367 16.73 -2.48 10.19
CA THR A 367 15.93 -3.29 11.10
C THR A 367 16.04 -2.76 12.53
N ASP A 368 17.24 -2.43 12.98
CA ASP A 368 17.51 -1.88 14.32
C ASP A 368 16.89 -0.49 14.50
N GLU A 369 16.85 0.34 13.46
CA GLU A 369 16.13 1.62 13.46
C GLU A 369 14.64 1.46 13.77
N ARG A 370 14.03 0.36 13.31
CA ARG A 370 12.62 0.03 13.59
C ARG A 370 12.41 -0.63 14.95
N LEU A 371 13.38 -1.40 15.43
CA LEU A 371 13.32 -2.15 16.68
C LEU A 371 14.15 -1.46 17.76
N ARG A 372 13.59 -0.40 18.36
CA ARG A 372 14.24 0.41 19.39
C ARG A 372 13.52 0.27 20.73
N HIS A 373 14.26 0.29 21.83
CA HIS A 373 13.70 0.27 23.19
C HIS A 373 12.74 -0.90 23.46
N GLY A 374 12.94 -2.06 22.79
CA GLY A 374 12.05 -3.22 22.90
C GLY A 374 10.71 -3.11 22.18
N MET A 375 10.51 -2.06 21.38
CA MET A 375 9.28 -1.75 20.64
C MET A 375 9.57 -1.64 19.15
N TYR A 376 8.53 -1.83 18.33
CA TYR A 376 8.58 -1.46 16.90
C TYR A 376 8.13 0.00 16.74
N TRP A 377 8.90 0.77 15.96
CA TRP A 377 8.68 2.18 15.65
C TRP A 377 8.36 2.32 14.15
N SER A 378 7.15 2.81 13.84
CA SER A 378 6.65 2.81 12.45
C SER A 378 7.25 3.92 11.58
N GLY A 379 7.67 5.03 12.19
CA GLY A 379 7.99 6.27 11.49
C GLY A 379 6.74 7.04 11.03
N ASP A 380 5.55 6.62 11.43
CA ASP A 380 4.30 7.34 11.19
C ASP A 380 3.90 8.08 12.47
N LEU A 381 3.54 9.36 12.32
CA LEU A 381 3.04 10.19 13.41
C LEU A 381 1.54 10.02 13.56
N ALA A 382 1.07 10.01 14.79
CA ALA A 382 -0.34 9.89 15.11
C ALA A 382 -0.67 10.55 16.46
N TYR A 383 -1.94 10.71 16.73
CA TYR A 383 -2.49 11.01 18.06
C TYR A 383 -3.72 10.13 18.31
N ARG A 384 -4.07 9.94 19.60
CA ARG A 384 -5.16 9.08 20.01
C ARG A 384 -6.11 9.85 20.94
N ASP A 385 -7.41 9.77 20.70
CA ASP A 385 -8.41 10.38 21.57
C ASP A 385 -8.76 9.51 22.79
N ALA A 386 -9.68 10.01 23.63
CA ALA A 386 -10.08 9.36 24.88
C ALA A 386 -10.81 8.01 24.66
N ASP A 387 -11.43 7.83 23.49
CA ASP A 387 -12.14 6.61 23.11
C ASP A 387 -11.21 5.59 22.42
N GLY A 388 -9.93 5.95 22.25
CA GLY A 388 -8.91 5.08 21.64
C GLY A 388 -8.86 5.15 20.14
N TRP A 389 -9.58 6.07 19.49
CA TRP A 389 -9.50 6.29 18.06
C TRP A 389 -8.18 6.96 17.68
N ILE A 390 -7.54 6.43 16.64
CA ILE A 390 -6.22 6.87 16.18
C ILE A 390 -6.38 7.71 14.92
N TYR A 391 -5.67 8.83 14.89
CA TYR A 391 -5.63 9.78 13.77
C TYR A 391 -4.19 9.92 13.30
N LEU A 392 -3.96 9.70 12.00
CA LEU A 392 -2.63 9.90 11.44
C LEU A 392 -2.31 11.40 11.32
N ALA A 393 -1.11 11.76 11.70
CA ALA A 393 -0.58 13.11 11.63
C ALA A 393 0.47 13.30 10.52
N GLY A 394 0.94 12.23 9.90
CA GLY A 394 1.94 12.26 8.83
C GLY A 394 3.07 11.29 9.09
N ARG A 395 4.25 11.58 8.53
CA ARG A 395 5.46 10.84 8.85
C ARG A 395 6.42 11.68 9.66
N THR A 396 7.30 11.05 10.41
CA THR A 396 8.36 11.74 11.18
C THR A 396 9.18 12.66 10.28
N ALA A 397 9.38 12.30 9.01
CA ALA A 397 10.06 13.12 8.01
C ALA A 397 9.20 14.29 7.45
N ASP A 398 7.89 14.28 7.70
CA ASP A 398 6.94 15.32 7.23
C ASP A 398 6.61 16.34 8.34
N TRP A 399 7.32 16.30 9.44
CA TRP A 399 7.16 17.26 10.54
C TRP A 399 7.67 18.62 10.10
N MET A 400 6.87 19.65 10.29
CA MET A 400 7.21 21.05 9.96
C MET A 400 7.33 21.84 11.25
N ARG A 401 8.43 22.56 11.43
CA ARG A 401 8.61 23.43 12.60
C ARG A 401 8.35 24.87 12.20
N VAL A 402 7.13 25.33 12.41
CA VAL A 402 6.68 26.68 12.03
C VAL A 402 6.51 27.55 13.26
N ASP A 403 7.24 28.66 13.35
CA ASP A 403 7.20 29.59 14.51
C ASP A 403 7.36 28.89 15.87
N GLY A 404 8.21 27.85 15.92
CA GLY A 404 8.47 27.07 17.13
C GLY A 404 7.41 26.02 17.49
N GLU A 405 6.34 25.90 16.72
CA GLU A 405 5.32 24.86 16.86
C GLU A 405 5.57 23.71 15.88
N ASN A 406 5.29 22.49 16.35
CA ASN A 406 5.36 21.30 15.52
C ASN A 406 4.03 21.13 14.78
N ILE A 407 4.05 21.26 13.45
CA ILE A 407 2.89 21.12 12.57
C ILE A 407 3.06 19.85 11.73
N THR A 408 2.00 19.10 11.60
CA THR A 408 1.99 17.86 10.81
C THR A 408 1.16 18.02 9.53
N ALA A 409 1.58 17.36 8.46
CA ALA A 409 1.01 17.56 7.13
C ALA A 409 -0.39 16.94 6.96
N ALA A 410 -0.62 15.74 7.48
CA ALA A 410 -1.84 14.98 7.19
C ALA A 410 -3.14 15.65 7.67
N PRO A 411 -3.21 16.30 8.85
CA PRO A 411 -4.40 17.05 9.25
C PRO A 411 -4.74 18.18 8.28
N ILE A 412 -3.72 18.90 7.78
CA ILE A 412 -3.92 19.98 6.81
C ILE A 412 -4.42 19.41 5.48
N GLU A 413 -3.80 18.34 4.98
CA GLU A 413 -4.21 17.67 3.74
C GLU A 413 -5.67 17.22 3.80
N ARG A 414 -6.09 16.61 4.91
CA ARG A 414 -7.46 16.17 5.14
C ARG A 414 -8.45 17.34 5.08
N ILE A 415 -8.10 18.49 5.68
CA ILE A 415 -8.95 19.67 5.65
C ILE A 415 -9.01 20.26 4.24
N LEU A 416 -7.88 20.37 3.54
CA LEU A 416 -7.84 20.88 2.17
C LEU A 416 -8.67 20.02 1.20
N LEU A 417 -8.72 18.71 1.42
CA LEU A 417 -9.56 17.79 0.63
C LEU A 417 -11.08 17.96 0.85
N ARG A 418 -11.52 18.74 1.84
CA ARG A 418 -12.93 19.12 1.97
C ARG A 418 -13.39 20.08 0.87
N GLN A 419 -12.45 20.80 0.26
CA GLN A 419 -12.74 21.63 -0.91
C GLN A 419 -13.02 20.74 -2.12
N SER A 420 -14.26 20.80 -2.62
CA SER A 420 -14.78 19.84 -3.62
C SER A 420 -14.03 19.85 -4.95
N VAL A 421 -13.42 20.98 -5.32
CA VAL A 421 -12.64 21.10 -6.57
C VAL A 421 -11.23 20.51 -6.47
N ILE A 422 -10.74 20.22 -5.25
CA ILE A 422 -9.43 19.60 -5.05
C ILE A 422 -9.55 18.10 -5.21
N SER A 423 -8.77 17.54 -6.13
CA SER A 423 -8.67 16.09 -6.33
C SER A 423 -7.55 15.47 -5.49
N ARG A 424 -6.39 16.15 -5.41
CA ARG A 424 -5.22 15.67 -4.65
C ARG A 424 -4.47 16.84 -4.02
N VAL A 425 -3.82 16.56 -2.90
CA VAL A 425 -2.99 17.53 -2.21
C VAL A 425 -1.79 16.84 -1.55
N ALA A 426 -0.68 17.54 -1.49
CA ALA A 426 0.46 17.19 -0.67
C ALA A 426 0.92 18.43 0.10
N VAL A 427 1.01 18.31 1.41
CA VAL A 427 1.54 19.34 2.29
C VAL A 427 2.94 18.93 2.74
N TYR A 428 3.88 19.88 2.68
CA TYR A 428 5.29 19.62 2.98
C TYR A 428 6.01 20.86 3.47
N PRO A 429 7.14 20.71 4.22
CA PRO A 429 7.94 21.82 4.68
C PRO A 429 8.70 22.49 3.53
N VAL A 430 8.84 23.81 3.62
CA VAL A 430 9.80 24.57 2.85
C VAL A 430 10.65 25.35 3.85
N PRO A 431 11.98 25.18 3.87
CA PRO A 431 12.87 25.89 4.78
C PRO A 431 12.73 27.41 4.68
N ASP A 432 12.69 28.08 5.83
CA ASP A 432 12.66 29.55 5.95
C ASP A 432 13.74 30.00 6.91
N GLU A 433 14.48 31.06 6.55
CA GLU A 433 15.64 31.54 7.32
C GLU A 433 15.28 32.11 8.70
N PHE A 434 14.02 32.49 8.92
CA PHE A 434 13.57 33.18 10.13
C PHE A 434 12.72 32.35 11.07
N VAL A 435 11.90 31.42 10.52
CA VAL A 435 10.85 30.71 11.28
C VAL A 435 11.02 29.19 11.29
N GLY A 436 12.12 28.67 10.73
CA GLY A 436 12.40 27.24 10.59
C GLY A 436 11.80 26.69 9.30
N ASP A 437 10.51 26.37 9.28
CA ASP A 437 9.80 25.91 8.08
C ASP A 437 8.60 26.81 7.77
N GLN A 438 8.19 26.80 6.51
CA GLN A 438 6.90 27.30 6.07
C GLN A 438 6.07 26.13 5.52
N VAL A 439 4.76 26.18 5.72
CA VAL A 439 3.83 25.20 5.17
C VAL A 439 3.64 25.46 3.68
N MET A 440 3.90 24.47 2.84
CA MET A 440 3.57 24.50 1.41
C MET A 440 2.57 23.43 1.06
N ALA A 441 1.58 23.77 0.21
CA ALA A 441 0.60 22.84 -0.34
C ALA A 441 0.72 22.78 -1.85
N ALA A 442 0.99 21.60 -2.41
CA ALA A 442 0.83 21.30 -3.83
C ALA A 442 -0.54 20.70 -4.06
N ILE A 443 -1.36 21.30 -4.90
CA ILE A 443 -2.77 20.98 -5.10
C ILE A 443 -3.01 20.62 -6.57
N VAL A 444 -3.69 19.50 -6.81
CA VAL A 444 -4.22 19.14 -8.12
C VAL A 444 -5.73 19.32 -8.10
N LEU A 445 -6.26 20.08 -9.03
CA LEU A 445 -7.70 20.28 -9.19
C LEU A 445 -8.34 19.12 -9.96
N ARG A 446 -9.64 18.98 -9.85
CA ARG A 446 -10.42 18.08 -10.70
C ARG A 446 -10.49 18.64 -12.13
N ASP A 447 -10.60 17.75 -13.09
CA ASP A 447 -10.68 18.13 -14.52
C ASP A 447 -11.78 19.16 -14.77
N GLY A 448 -11.41 20.25 -15.42
CA GLY A 448 -12.32 21.34 -15.78
C GLY A 448 -12.78 22.20 -14.61
N GLN A 449 -12.16 22.07 -13.44
CA GLN A 449 -12.43 22.91 -12.28
C GLN A 449 -11.33 23.96 -12.10
N ASP A 450 -11.72 25.12 -11.59
CA ASP A 450 -10.82 26.22 -11.23
C ASP A 450 -10.92 26.53 -9.74
N LEU A 451 -9.88 27.13 -9.20
CA LEU A 451 -9.82 27.67 -7.83
C LEU A 451 -8.98 28.94 -7.86
N THR A 452 -9.54 30.00 -7.31
CA THR A 452 -8.82 31.27 -7.20
C THR A 452 -8.17 31.43 -5.84
N PRO A 453 -7.11 32.26 -5.70
CA PRO A 453 -6.51 32.57 -4.41
C PRO A 453 -7.52 33.09 -3.38
N GLU A 454 -8.47 33.90 -3.83
CA GLU A 454 -9.51 34.49 -2.95
C GLU A 454 -10.49 33.41 -2.44
N GLU A 455 -10.99 32.53 -3.32
CA GLU A 455 -11.86 31.41 -2.95
C GLU A 455 -11.15 30.46 -1.98
N PHE A 456 -9.87 30.19 -2.20
CA PHE A 456 -9.07 29.36 -1.31
C PHE A 456 -8.92 30.00 0.09
N GLY A 457 -8.64 31.31 0.16
CA GLY A 457 -8.58 32.04 1.43
C GLY A 457 -9.91 32.03 2.18
N VAL A 458 -11.03 32.24 1.47
CA VAL A 458 -12.39 32.17 2.05
C VAL A 458 -12.69 30.76 2.56
N PHE A 459 -12.32 29.73 1.81
CA PHE A 459 -12.47 28.34 2.23
C PHE A 459 -11.72 28.06 3.53
N LEU A 460 -10.44 28.46 3.62
CA LEU A 460 -9.63 28.25 4.83
C LEU A 460 -10.19 28.99 6.05
N ALA A 461 -10.70 30.20 5.87
CA ALA A 461 -11.30 30.98 6.94
C ALA A 461 -12.57 30.34 7.54
N GLN A 462 -13.21 29.45 6.81
CA GLN A 462 -14.37 28.67 7.26
C GLN A 462 -13.99 27.39 8.03
N GLN A 463 -12.71 26.97 7.98
CA GLN A 463 -12.25 25.76 8.66
C GLN A 463 -11.83 26.09 10.10
N GLN A 464 -12.78 25.98 11.01
CA GLN A 464 -12.57 26.32 12.43
C GLN A 464 -11.60 25.37 13.14
N ASP A 465 -11.46 24.16 12.64
CA ASP A 465 -10.54 23.12 13.12
C ASP A 465 -9.12 23.21 12.51
N LEU A 466 -8.81 24.27 11.76
CA LEU A 466 -7.47 24.52 11.21
C LEU A 466 -6.90 25.84 11.76
N SER A 467 -5.88 25.73 12.60
CA SER A 467 -5.16 26.91 13.09
C SER A 467 -4.64 27.78 11.94
N PRO A 468 -4.76 29.11 12.00
CA PRO A 468 -4.17 30.01 10.99
C PRO A 468 -2.65 29.83 10.79
N LYS A 469 -1.91 29.35 11.79
CA LYS A 469 -0.49 29.01 11.69
C LYS A 469 -0.23 27.83 10.75
N SER A 470 -1.19 26.89 10.69
CA SER A 470 -1.15 25.72 9.81
C SER A 470 -1.60 26.02 8.38
N TRP A 471 -2.07 27.23 8.10
CA TRP A 471 -2.47 27.60 6.74
C TRP A 471 -1.23 27.62 5.84
N PRO A 472 -1.29 27.02 4.63
CA PRO A 472 -0.15 27.03 3.71
C PRO A 472 0.36 28.46 3.45
N ARG A 473 1.66 28.68 3.62
CA ARG A 473 2.31 29.94 3.23
C ARG A 473 2.40 30.05 1.72
N TYR A 474 2.65 28.92 1.08
CA TYR A 474 2.74 28.79 -0.37
C TYR A 474 1.75 27.72 -0.86
N VAL A 475 1.10 28.00 -1.99
CA VAL A 475 0.19 27.05 -2.66
C VAL A 475 0.58 26.96 -4.11
N TRP A 476 0.88 25.75 -4.55
CA TRP A 476 1.18 25.45 -5.93
C TRP A 476 0.02 24.66 -6.56
N LEU A 477 -0.58 25.21 -7.64
CA LEU A 477 -1.49 24.47 -8.47
C LEU A 477 -0.70 23.59 -9.47
N ALA A 478 -0.69 22.31 -9.23
CA ALA A 478 0.03 21.31 -10.01
C ALA A 478 -0.89 20.62 -11.01
N GLU A 479 -0.37 20.29 -12.18
CA GLU A 479 -1.07 19.41 -13.14
C GLU A 479 -1.13 17.97 -12.61
N ASP A 480 -0.04 17.49 -12.00
CA ASP A 480 0.06 16.20 -11.33
C ASP A 480 1.11 16.25 -10.20
N LEU A 481 1.09 15.26 -9.30
CA LEU A 481 2.04 15.09 -8.22
C LEU A 481 2.91 13.84 -8.47
N PRO A 482 4.22 13.89 -8.14
CA PRO A 482 5.08 12.72 -8.26
C PRO A 482 4.57 11.57 -7.37
N THR A 483 4.50 10.36 -7.93
CA THR A 483 3.95 9.19 -7.23
C THR A 483 4.78 7.94 -7.45
N THR A 484 4.66 7.00 -6.51
CA THR A 484 5.16 5.62 -6.66
C THR A 484 4.29 4.82 -7.64
N ALA A 485 4.73 3.60 -7.98
CA ALA A 485 3.92 2.63 -8.74
C ALA A 485 2.56 2.31 -8.10
N THR A 486 2.46 2.44 -6.77
CA THR A 486 1.22 2.28 -6.01
C THR A 486 0.47 3.59 -5.83
N ASN A 487 0.81 4.61 -6.62
CA ASN A 487 0.20 5.95 -6.59
C ASN A 487 0.38 6.73 -5.26
N LYS A 488 1.31 6.33 -4.39
CA LYS A 488 1.65 7.10 -3.19
C LYS A 488 2.47 8.33 -3.56
N ILE A 489 2.09 9.51 -3.05
CA ILE A 489 2.79 10.78 -3.34
C ILE A 489 4.21 10.74 -2.78
N LEU A 490 5.18 11.12 -3.61
CA LEU A 490 6.60 11.20 -3.25
C LEU A 490 6.93 12.60 -2.72
N LYS A 491 6.53 12.90 -1.47
CA LYS A 491 6.74 14.22 -0.85
C LYS A 491 8.20 14.67 -0.86
N ARG A 492 9.16 13.75 -0.73
CA ARG A 492 10.60 14.07 -0.81
C ARG A 492 11.00 14.78 -2.11
N GLU A 493 10.34 14.43 -3.23
CA GLU A 493 10.58 15.09 -4.51
C GLU A 493 9.98 16.49 -4.52
N LEU A 494 8.85 16.69 -3.85
CA LEU A 494 8.23 18.00 -3.67
C LEU A 494 9.08 18.90 -2.77
N VAL A 495 9.58 18.38 -1.65
CA VAL A 495 10.51 19.12 -0.76
C VAL A 495 11.78 19.56 -1.51
N ALA A 496 12.33 18.70 -2.37
CA ALA A 496 13.50 19.02 -3.18
C ALA A 496 13.24 20.14 -4.21
N LEU A 497 11.99 20.38 -4.60
CA LEU A 497 11.61 21.49 -5.49
C LEU A 497 11.56 22.84 -4.76
N GLY A 498 11.44 22.84 -3.42
CA GLY A 498 11.37 24.05 -2.60
C GLY A 498 10.12 24.88 -2.82
N ALA A 499 10.19 26.20 -2.49
CA ALA A 499 9.08 27.14 -2.57
C ALA A 499 8.85 27.74 -3.96
N ASP A 500 9.78 27.59 -4.89
CA ASP A 500 9.70 28.16 -6.25
C ASP A 500 9.91 27.09 -7.30
N PRO A 501 8.88 26.27 -7.58
CA PRO A 501 8.91 25.36 -8.71
C PRO A 501 8.76 26.15 -10.01
N ALA A 502 9.88 26.45 -10.65
CA ALA A 502 9.99 27.28 -11.85
C ALA A 502 8.88 27.07 -12.90
N GLY A 503 8.24 28.17 -13.32
CA GLY A 503 7.26 28.20 -14.41
C GLY A 503 5.84 27.73 -14.03
N ARG A 504 5.47 27.75 -12.76
CA ARG A 504 4.20 27.20 -12.26
C ARG A 504 3.33 28.26 -11.58
N VAL A 505 2.02 28.04 -11.52
CA VAL A 505 1.09 28.91 -10.80
C VAL A 505 1.31 28.74 -9.31
N LEU A 506 1.90 29.74 -8.69
CA LEU A 506 2.22 29.77 -7.26
C LEU A 506 1.45 30.90 -6.59
N TRP A 507 0.86 30.61 -5.44
CA TRP A 507 0.25 31.62 -4.58
C TRP A 507 1.07 31.78 -3.30
N LYS A 508 1.11 32.99 -2.81
CA LYS A 508 1.73 33.32 -1.53
C LYS A 508 0.70 33.99 -0.62
N ARG A 509 0.70 33.57 0.64
CA ARG A 509 -0.15 34.15 1.69
C ARG A 509 0.54 35.35 2.34
N ASP A 510 -0.22 36.43 2.52
CA ASP A 510 0.12 37.55 3.41
C ASP A 510 -1.06 37.81 4.35
N GLY A 511 -0.82 37.64 5.68
CA GLY A 511 -1.92 37.59 6.64
C GLY A 511 -2.91 36.45 6.31
N THR A 512 -4.14 36.80 5.94
CA THR A 512 -5.19 35.85 5.51
C THR A 512 -5.44 35.87 4.00
N VAL A 513 -4.71 36.69 3.25
CA VAL A 513 -4.92 36.90 1.81
C VAL A 513 -3.90 36.13 1.01
N TYR A 514 -4.37 35.41 0.00
CA TYR A 514 -3.51 34.75 -1.00
C TYR A 514 -3.44 35.60 -2.25
N THR A 515 -2.25 35.69 -2.81
CA THR A 515 -2.00 36.39 -4.09
C THR A 515 -1.12 35.50 -4.99
N GLN A 516 -1.37 35.52 -6.28
CA GLN A 516 -0.51 34.86 -7.24
C GLN A 516 0.83 35.61 -7.36
N ILE A 517 1.94 34.88 -7.38
CA ILE A 517 3.30 35.42 -7.51
C ILE A 517 3.99 34.83 -8.72
#